data_c83b52d2aa1e4d338761107c2ea80ec0
#
_entry.id   c83b52d2aa1e4d338761107c2ea80ec0
#
_cell.length_a   1.000
_cell.length_b   1.000
_cell.length_c   1.000
_cell.angle_alpha   90.00
_cell.angle_beta   90.00
_cell.angle_gamma   90.00
#
_symmetry.space_group_name_H-M   'P 1'
#
loop_
_entity.id
_entity.type
_entity.pdbx_description
1 polymer ?
#
loop_
_entity_poly.entity_id
_entity_poly.type
_entity_poly.pdbx_seq_one_letter_code
_entity_poly.pdbx_strand_id
1 'polypeptide(L)'
;MIPANVEQLVDVTQDPTVKQKLLGGAINTARCPYCGFQGRLATPIVYHDNSKELLLTFFPPELNVPLNEQERIIGPLIKKVTDSLPAEKRKGYLLKPVPNLSYDSMIKLILEKDGVTSEMLKEQQDRVTVIERLLQATSNDVRSEVIKQNIKLMDEQFFALFSRLAQNAAASGQEPIARAMVEIQKQLLEETEFGRQLKETVGEMEAATKSLQEAGQGLTREKLLEIVIESPSDARLRAYVSLARGGMDYQFFQLLTEKIEKASGDQKSKLEAMREKLLGFTDEMDKQLEARFKQAQDLVEKILSQDDVVKATQDNIQNVTQDVVDVVNQLLRQASEKNDYTRMGKLQKMVEVLRQASTPPEVEFVEHLLEAPDAAALEQMLSANKDLVNDQFMQTLIGLVGQVEEAAGQGNPEAQAIADKLGNIYKIALKFSMKQNMG
;
A
#
# COMPACT_ATOMS: atom_id res chain seq x y z
N MET A 1 9.69 -35.53 2.39
CA MET A 1 9.93 -34.56 3.48
C MET A 1 10.01 -33.20 2.84
N ILE A 2 9.27 -32.20 3.34
CA ILE A 2 9.27 -30.86 2.79
C ILE A 2 9.99 -29.97 3.82
N PRO A 3 11.02 -29.22 3.44
CA PRO A 3 11.65 -28.26 4.34
C PRO A 3 10.65 -27.13 4.65
N ALA A 4 10.53 -26.76 5.91
CA ALA A 4 9.72 -25.64 6.34
C ALA A 4 10.49 -24.83 7.39
N ASN A 5 10.39 -23.52 7.32
CA ASN A 5 10.93 -22.66 8.36
C ASN A 5 9.99 -22.66 9.55
N VAL A 6 10.51 -22.96 10.73
CA VAL A 6 9.76 -23.03 11.98
C VAL A 6 10.25 -21.94 12.92
N GLU A 7 9.37 -21.01 13.27
CA GLU A 7 9.61 -19.96 14.25
C GLU A 7 8.84 -20.26 15.54
N GLN A 8 9.56 -20.60 16.61
CA GLN A 8 8.98 -20.84 17.92
C GLN A 8 9.02 -19.62 18.83
N LEU A 9 9.92 -18.68 18.57
CA LEU A 9 10.05 -17.44 19.31
C LEU A 9 9.69 -16.24 18.41
N VAL A 10 8.58 -15.59 18.73
CA VAL A 10 8.07 -14.38 18.07
C VAL A 10 8.36 -13.21 18.99
N ASP A 11 9.53 -12.60 18.85
CA ASP A 11 9.97 -11.46 19.68
C ASP A 11 9.86 -10.15 18.89
N VAL A 12 8.76 -9.44 19.11
CA VAL A 12 8.46 -8.14 18.45
C VAL A 12 9.46 -7.05 18.83
N THR A 13 10.13 -7.20 19.99
CA THR A 13 11.15 -6.26 20.43
C THR A 13 12.42 -6.35 19.59
N GLN A 14 12.72 -7.54 19.09
CA GLN A 14 13.88 -7.77 18.20
C GLN A 14 13.51 -7.61 16.72
N ASP A 15 12.36 -8.13 16.30
CA ASP A 15 11.85 -8.02 14.94
C ASP A 15 10.37 -7.59 14.95
N PRO A 16 10.09 -6.29 14.75
CA PRO A 16 8.72 -5.80 14.70
C PRO A 16 7.87 -6.42 13.58
N THR A 17 8.49 -6.92 12.50
CA THR A 17 7.77 -7.46 11.34
C THR A 17 7.16 -8.84 11.62
N VAL A 18 7.73 -9.58 12.58
CA VAL A 18 7.27 -10.93 12.94
C VAL A 18 5.83 -10.94 13.48
N LYS A 19 5.40 -9.82 14.09
CA LYS A 19 4.02 -9.64 14.56
C LYS A 19 3.02 -9.68 13.39
N GLN A 20 3.32 -8.98 12.31
CA GLN A 20 2.46 -8.97 11.11
C GLN A 20 2.40 -10.35 10.46
N LYS A 21 3.54 -11.07 10.39
CA LYS A 21 3.59 -12.46 9.91
C LYS A 21 2.73 -13.38 10.77
N LEU A 22 2.77 -13.20 12.09
CA LEU A 22 1.94 -13.97 13.03
C LEU A 22 0.46 -13.68 12.84
N LEU A 23 0.06 -12.40 12.83
CA LEU A 23 -1.33 -11.97 12.66
C LEU A 23 -1.89 -12.33 11.29
N GLY A 24 -1.09 -12.26 10.24
CA GLY A 24 -1.44 -12.67 8.87
C GLY A 24 -1.44 -14.19 8.65
N GLY A 25 -1.11 -15.00 9.67
CA GLY A 25 -1.09 -16.47 9.55
C GLY A 25 0.03 -17.03 8.68
N ALA A 26 1.03 -16.20 8.33
CA ALA A 26 2.15 -16.60 7.48
C ALA A 26 3.26 -17.35 8.24
N ILE A 27 3.20 -17.34 9.57
CA ILE A 27 4.22 -18.00 10.41
C ILE A 27 3.92 -19.50 10.51
N ASN A 28 4.97 -20.32 10.47
CA ASN A 28 4.87 -21.78 10.60
C ASN A 28 3.89 -22.42 9.60
N THR A 29 3.89 -21.96 8.35
CA THR A 29 3.11 -22.55 7.27
C THR A 29 4.02 -23.38 6.36
N ALA A 30 3.51 -24.50 5.88
CA ALA A 30 4.17 -25.31 4.87
C ALA A 30 3.26 -25.46 3.65
N ARG A 31 3.87 -25.36 2.45
CA ARG A 31 3.20 -25.61 1.17
C ARG A 31 3.81 -26.83 0.51
N CYS A 32 2.97 -27.79 0.15
CA CYS A 32 3.43 -28.95 -0.61
C CYS A 32 3.71 -28.57 -2.07
N PRO A 33 4.94 -28.74 -2.58
CA PRO A 33 5.29 -28.43 -3.96
C PRO A 33 4.64 -29.39 -4.98
N TYR A 34 4.17 -30.56 -4.53
CA TYR A 34 3.59 -31.57 -5.40
C TYR A 34 2.07 -31.45 -5.58
N CYS A 35 1.33 -31.11 -4.51
CA CYS A 35 -0.15 -31.04 -4.55
C CYS A 35 -0.70 -29.66 -4.21
N GLY A 36 0.15 -28.67 -3.96
CA GLY A 36 -0.26 -27.30 -3.62
C GLY A 36 -0.91 -27.14 -2.23
N PHE A 37 -1.09 -28.23 -1.48
CA PHE A 37 -1.68 -28.15 -0.13
C PHE A 37 -0.85 -27.22 0.74
N GLN A 38 -1.52 -26.26 1.37
CA GLN A 38 -0.93 -25.34 2.34
C GLN A 38 -1.60 -25.52 3.69
N GLY A 39 -0.78 -25.64 4.74
CA GLY A 39 -1.28 -25.83 6.09
C GLY A 39 -0.34 -25.25 7.14
N ARG A 40 -0.89 -24.91 8.31
CA ARG A 40 -0.10 -24.50 9.47
C ARG A 40 0.53 -25.71 10.14
N LEU A 41 1.78 -25.57 10.52
CA LEU A 41 2.50 -26.57 11.29
C LEU A 41 2.10 -26.45 12.78
N ALA A 42 1.79 -27.56 13.42
CA ALA A 42 1.57 -27.61 14.87
C ALA A 42 2.91 -27.36 15.59
N THR A 43 3.14 -26.11 15.99
CA THR A 43 4.41 -25.64 16.55
C THR A 43 4.16 -24.85 17.82
N PRO A 44 4.87 -25.14 18.93
CA PRO A 44 4.83 -24.29 20.12
C PRO A 44 5.34 -22.87 19.80
N ILE A 45 4.67 -21.85 20.34
CA ILE A 45 5.01 -20.45 20.10
C ILE A 45 5.15 -19.72 21.44
N VAL A 46 6.22 -18.98 21.58
CA VAL A 46 6.41 -17.94 22.60
C VAL A 46 6.37 -16.59 21.91
N TYR A 47 5.38 -15.77 22.26
CA TYR A 47 5.24 -14.39 21.77
C TYR A 47 5.68 -13.41 22.85
N HIS A 48 6.52 -12.45 22.46
CA HIS A 48 7.01 -11.41 23.35
C HIS A 48 6.91 -10.02 22.72
N ASP A 49 6.36 -9.08 23.51
CA ASP A 49 6.29 -7.65 23.16
C ASP A 49 6.58 -6.81 24.43
N ASN A 50 7.80 -6.28 24.52
CA ASN A 50 8.23 -5.48 25.67
C ASN A 50 7.43 -4.16 25.79
N SER A 51 7.00 -3.57 24.66
CA SER A 51 6.24 -2.31 24.65
C SER A 51 4.85 -2.46 25.29
N LYS A 52 4.28 -3.65 25.20
CA LYS A 52 2.97 -4.03 25.76
C LYS A 52 3.08 -4.82 27.06
N GLU A 53 4.29 -5.08 27.56
CA GLU A 53 4.58 -5.93 28.71
C GLU A 53 3.89 -7.31 28.58
N LEU A 54 3.99 -7.93 27.40
CA LEU A 54 3.27 -9.11 27.01
C LEU A 54 4.23 -10.28 26.73
N LEU A 55 4.03 -11.38 27.47
CA LEU A 55 4.70 -12.66 27.22
C LEU A 55 3.64 -13.76 27.20
N LEU A 56 3.37 -14.28 25.98
CA LEU A 56 2.35 -15.31 25.76
C LEU A 56 2.99 -16.61 25.35
N THR A 57 2.35 -17.71 25.72
CA THR A 57 2.77 -19.04 25.29
C THR A 57 1.58 -19.78 24.68
N PHE A 58 1.81 -20.46 23.58
CA PHE A 58 0.86 -21.36 22.95
C PHE A 58 1.54 -22.70 22.70
N PHE A 59 0.91 -23.77 23.12
CA PHE A 59 1.35 -25.14 22.84
C PHE A 59 0.22 -25.87 22.12
N PRO A 60 0.43 -26.33 20.86
CA PRO A 60 -0.61 -27.00 20.10
C PRO A 60 -1.08 -28.28 20.81
N PRO A 61 -2.38 -28.43 21.14
CA PRO A 61 -2.90 -29.62 21.80
C PRO A 61 -2.75 -30.88 20.95
N GLU A 62 -2.66 -30.75 19.63
CA GLU A 62 -2.46 -31.83 18.66
C GLU A 62 -1.18 -32.60 18.90
N LEU A 63 -0.17 -31.96 19.49
CA LEU A 63 1.11 -32.61 19.81
C LEU A 63 1.03 -33.58 20.96
N ASN A 64 -0.03 -33.51 21.76
CA ASN A 64 -0.33 -34.39 22.88
C ASN A 64 0.86 -34.60 23.84
N VAL A 65 1.59 -33.53 24.15
CA VAL A 65 2.80 -33.55 24.99
C VAL A 65 2.43 -33.21 26.43
N PRO A 66 2.92 -34.00 27.44
CA PRO A 66 2.71 -33.72 28.86
C PRO A 66 3.24 -32.37 29.31
N LEU A 67 2.62 -31.74 30.31
CA LEU A 67 2.94 -30.38 30.78
C LEU A 67 4.42 -30.20 31.15
N ASN A 68 5.03 -31.18 31.81
CA ASN A 68 6.45 -31.13 32.19
C ASN A 68 7.41 -31.10 30.97
N GLU A 69 7.00 -31.70 29.87
CA GLU A 69 7.77 -31.64 28.61
C GLU A 69 7.48 -30.36 27.85
N GLN A 70 6.23 -29.85 27.91
CA GLN A 70 5.92 -28.51 27.35
C GLN A 70 6.79 -27.42 28.00
N GLU A 71 6.95 -27.47 29.34
CA GLU A 71 7.84 -26.53 30.06
C GLU A 71 9.30 -26.65 29.65
N ARG A 72 9.78 -27.86 29.34
CA ARG A 72 11.15 -28.07 28.82
C ARG A 72 11.36 -27.48 27.45
N ILE A 73 10.32 -27.38 26.61
CA ILE A 73 10.39 -26.80 25.27
C ILE A 73 10.27 -25.27 25.34
N ILE A 74 9.31 -24.76 26.13
CA ILE A 74 8.99 -23.32 26.23
C ILE A 74 10.01 -22.58 27.11
N GLY A 75 10.47 -23.18 28.20
CA GLY A 75 11.37 -22.56 29.17
C GLY A 75 12.64 -21.94 28.56
N PRO A 76 13.38 -22.65 27.70
CA PRO A 76 14.54 -22.09 27.01
C PRO A 76 14.22 -20.88 26.12
N LEU A 77 13.04 -20.84 25.49
CA LEU A 77 12.59 -19.73 24.66
C LEU A 77 12.30 -18.49 25.53
N ILE A 78 11.61 -18.67 26.66
CA ILE A 78 11.38 -17.60 27.64
C ILE A 78 12.69 -17.07 28.20
N LYS A 79 13.63 -17.97 28.53
CA LYS A 79 14.96 -17.58 28.98
C LYS A 79 15.69 -16.75 27.93
N LYS A 80 15.63 -17.14 26.67
CA LYS A 80 16.22 -16.37 25.56
C LYS A 80 15.66 -14.94 25.48
N VAL A 81 14.34 -14.77 25.64
CA VAL A 81 13.70 -13.45 25.74
C VAL A 81 14.26 -12.66 26.90
N THR A 82 14.30 -13.26 28.11
CA THR A 82 14.76 -12.57 29.32
C THR A 82 16.23 -12.18 29.21
N ASP A 83 17.08 -13.04 28.66
CA ASP A 83 18.51 -12.79 28.53
C ASP A 83 18.82 -11.73 27.48
N SER A 84 17.98 -11.60 26.46
CA SER A 84 18.15 -10.60 25.39
C SER A 84 17.79 -9.17 25.83
N LEU A 85 17.05 -9.02 26.94
CA LEU A 85 16.63 -7.71 27.42
C LEU A 85 17.65 -7.09 28.37
N PRO A 86 17.93 -5.78 28.27
CA PRO A 86 18.66 -5.02 29.27
C PRO A 86 18.02 -5.14 30.66
N ALA A 87 18.80 -5.08 31.72
CA ALA A 87 18.33 -5.29 33.11
C ALA A 87 17.16 -4.37 33.48
N GLU A 88 17.20 -3.11 33.06
CA GLU A 88 16.17 -2.09 33.30
C GLU A 88 14.83 -2.38 32.56
N LYS A 89 14.85 -3.21 31.53
CA LYS A 89 13.65 -3.63 30.77
C LYS A 89 13.06 -4.93 31.25
N ARG A 90 13.71 -5.64 32.18
CA ARG A 90 13.24 -6.90 32.77
C ARG A 90 12.21 -6.61 33.85
N LYS A 91 10.92 -6.75 33.49
CA LYS A 91 9.78 -6.49 34.39
C LYS A 91 9.08 -7.76 34.83
N GLY A 92 8.19 -7.66 35.81
CA GLY A 92 7.51 -8.78 36.43
C GLY A 92 6.65 -9.64 35.49
N TYR A 93 6.20 -9.14 34.35
CA TYR A 93 5.44 -9.91 33.36
C TYR A 93 6.24 -11.08 32.76
N LEU A 94 7.58 -10.96 32.71
CA LEU A 94 8.48 -12.03 32.23
C LEU A 94 8.46 -13.27 33.13
N LEU A 95 8.08 -13.10 34.40
CA LEU A 95 7.99 -14.18 35.38
C LEU A 95 6.63 -14.88 35.38
N LYS A 96 5.65 -14.33 34.63
CA LYS A 96 4.27 -14.86 34.57
C LYS A 96 3.79 -14.90 33.10
N PRO A 97 4.36 -15.80 32.28
CA PRO A 97 3.89 -15.97 30.93
C PRO A 97 2.41 -16.40 30.95
N VAL A 98 1.62 -15.84 30.04
CA VAL A 98 0.18 -16.13 29.91
C VAL A 98 0.01 -17.28 28.93
N PRO A 99 -0.43 -18.48 29.40
CA PRO A 99 -0.69 -19.60 28.51
C PRO A 99 -1.99 -19.41 27.74
N ASN A 100 -1.97 -19.74 26.46
CA ASN A 100 -3.13 -19.71 25.57
C ASN A 100 -3.50 -21.13 25.13
N LEU A 101 -4.80 -21.45 25.22
CA LEU A 101 -5.32 -22.77 24.86
C LEU A 101 -5.46 -22.98 23.35
N SER A 102 -5.57 -21.90 22.59
CA SER A 102 -5.65 -21.93 21.13
C SER A 102 -4.82 -20.81 20.52
N TYR A 103 -4.43 -21.00 19.26
CA TYR A 103 -3.77 -19.96 18.49
C TYR A 103 -4.64 -18.69 18.39
N ASP A 104 -5.94 -18.88 18.16
CA ASP A 104 -6.88 -17.75 18.01
C ASP A 104 -7.03 -16.95 19.32
N SER A 105 -6.98 -17.61 20.49
CA SER A 105 -7.00 -16.91 21.78
C SER A 105 -5.74 -16.07 21.99
N MET A 106 -4.59 -16.56 21.54
CA MET A 106 -3.33 -15.80 21.58
C MET A 106 -3.40 -14.58 20.65
N ILE A 107 -3.85 -14.76 19.41
CA ILE A 107 -4.04 -13.65 18.46
C ILE A 107 -4.99 -12.59 18.99
N LYS A 108 -6.15 -13.04 19.54
CA LYS A 108 -7.13 -12.14 20.15
C LYS A 108 -6.51 -11.30 21.28
N LEU A 109 -5.73 -11.90 22.16
CA LEU A 109 -5.09 -11.18 23.26
C LEU A 109 -4.04 -10.18 22.77
N ILE A 110 -3.30 -10.51 21.71
CA ILE A 110 -2.36 -9.57 21.06
C ILE A 110 -3.13 -8.38 20.51
N LEU A 111 -4.21 -8.61 19.77
CA LEU A 111 -5.05 -7.57 19.18
C LEU A 111 -5.71 -6.69 20.24
N GLU A 112 -6.21 -7.27 21.33
CA GLU A 112 -6.77 -6.53 22.47
C GLU A 112 -5.75 -5.60 23.12
N LYS A 113 -4.49 -6.02 23.25
CA LYS A 113 -3.39 -5.18 23.76
C LYS A 113 -2.98 -4.09 22.77
N ASP A 114 -3.28 -4.25 21.50
CA ASP A 114 -3.13 -3.20 20.48
C ASP A 114 -4.31 -2.22 20.44
N GLY A 115 -5.34 -2.45 21.24
CA GLY A 115 -6.54 -1.62 21.29
C GLY A 115 -7.67 -2.08 20.36
N VAL A 116 -7.52 -3.25 19.70
CA VAL A 116 -8.58 -3.86 18.90
C VAL A 116 -9.51 -4.65 19.83
N THR A 117 -10.70 -4.12 20.07
CA THR A 117 -11.66 -4.76 20.96
C THR A 117 -12.33 -5.98 20.32
N SER A 118 -12.87 -6.89 21.14
CA SER A 118 -13.68 -8.02 20.65
C SER A 118 -14.90 -7.55 19.85
N GLU A 119 -15.42 -6.37 20.17
CA GLU A 119 -16.54 -5.74 19.47
C GLU A 119 -16.14 -5.29 18.05
N MET A 120 -14.98 -4.63 17.92
CA MET A 120 -14.42 -4.26 16.62
C MET A 120 -14.15 -5.48 15.72
N LEU A 121 -13.64 -6.57 16.31
CA LEU A 121 -13.44 -7.84 15.57
C LEU A 121 -14.75 -8.43 15.09
N LYS A 122 -15.78 -8.39 15.96
CA LYS A 122 -17.12 -8.84 15.59
C LYS A 122 -17.73 -8.01 14.47
N GLU A 123 -17.68 -6.68 14.58
CA GLU A 123 -18.16 -5.80 13.52
C GLU A 123 -17.46 -6.04 12.19
N GLN A 124 -16.15 -6.28 12.22
CA GLN A 124 -15.39 -6.62 11.01
C GLN A 124 -15.88 -7.94 10.40
N GLN A 125 -16.12 -8.95 11.23
CA GLN A 125 -16.68 -10.23 10.78
C GLN A 125 -18.10 -10.06 10.25
N ASP A 126 -18.92 -9.26 10.89
CA ASP A 126 -20.28 -8.95 10.44
C ASP A 126 -20.26 -8.25 9.07
N ARG A 127 -19.32 -7.30 8.82
CA ARG A 127 -19.13 -6.69 7.51
C ARG A 127 -18.77 -7.71 6.42
N VAL A 128 -17.86 -8.64 6.70
CA VAL A 128 -17.52 -9.73 5.76
C VAL A 128 -18.76 -10.57 5.45
N THR A 129 -19.49 -10.98 6.47
CA THR A 129 -20.72 -11.79 6.31
C THR A 129 -21.77 -11.07 5.47
N VAL A 130 -21.92 -9.75 5.64
CA VAL A 130 -22.83 -8.95 4.81
C VAL A 130 -22.38 -8.92 3.35
N ILE A 131 -21.08 -8.76 3.08
CA ILE A 131 -20.55 -8.80 1.70
C ILE A 131 -20.81 -10.18 1.06
N GLU A 132 -20.59 -11.27 1.78
CA GLU A 132 -20.89 -12.62 1.30
C GLU A 132 -22.37 -12.81 0.97
N ARG A 133 -23.28 -12.31 1.84
CA ARG A 133 -24.73 -12.33 1.59
C ARG A 133 -25.12 -11.52 0.35
N LEU A 134 -24.49 -10.36 0.13
CA LEU A 134 -24.72 -9.55 -1.07
C LEU A 134 -24.26 -10.27 -2.35
N LEU A 135 -23.14 -10.98 -2.30
CA LEU A 135 -22.65 -11.79 -3.42
C LEU A 135 -23.53 -13.00 -3.71
N GLN A 136 -24.13 -13.63 -2.69
CA GLN A 136 -25.02 -14.78 -2.83
C GLN A 136 -26.44 -14.39 -3.22
N ALA A 137 -26.82 -13.13 -3.12
CA ALA A 137 -28.16 -12.65 -3.44
C ALA A 137 -28.48 -12.84 -4.93
N THR A 138 -29.63 -13.45 -5.21
CA THR A 138 -30.05 -13.85 -6.55
C THR A 138 -30.71 -12.72 -7.36
N SER A 139 -31.09 -11.61 -6.69
CA SER A 139 -31.72 -10.45 -7.34
C SER A 139 -31.38 -9.14 -6.63
N ASN A 140 -31.61 -8.03 -7.33
CA ASN A 140 -31.40 -6.69 -6.76
C ASN A 140 -32.34 -6.44 -5.57
N ASP A 141 -33.58 -6.93 -5.58
CA ASP A 141 -34.53 -6.76 -4.49
C ASP A 141 -34.05 -7.45 -3.21
N VAL A 142 -33.46 -8.65 -3.34
CA VAL A 142 -32.85 -9.37 -2.21
C VAL A 142 -31.63 -8.61 -1.69
N ARG A 143 -30.83 -8.03 -2.58
CA ARG A 143 -29.70 -7.17 -2.16
C ARG A 143 -30.16 -5.94 -1.42
N SER A 144 -31.21 -5.24 -1.92
CA SER A 144 -31.79 -4.08 -1.25
C SER A 144 -32.26 -4.43 0.17
N GLU A 145 -32.84 -5.59 0.36
CA GLU A 145 -33.28 -6.04 1.70
C GLU A 145 -32.08 -6.31 2.61
N VAL A 146 -31.01 -6.94 2.10
CA VAL A 146 -29.76 -7.15 2.87
C VAL A 146 -29.13 -5.80 3.24
N ILE A 147 -29.11 -4.82 2.33
CA ILE A 147 -28.60 -3.47 2.59
C ILE A 147 -29.42 -2.80 3.72
N LYS A 148 -30.74 -2.80 3.61
CA LYS A 148 -31.63 -2.19 4.62
C LYS A 148 -31.46 -2.80 6.00
N GLN A 149 -31.39 -4.12 6.09
CA GLN A 149 -31.21 -4.82 7.35
C GLN A 149 -29.87 -4.52 8.03
N ASN A 150 -28.83 -4.15 7.24
CA ASN A 150 -27.46 -3.96 7.72
C ASN A 150 -26.96 -2.52 7.51
N ILE A 151 -27.87 -1.55 7.35
CA ILE A 151 -27.54 -0.16 6.98
C ILE A 151 -26.51 0.49 7.93
N LYS A 152 -26.52 0.12 9.21
CA LYS A 152 -25.58 0.64 10.22
C LYS A 152 -24.13 0.20 10.00
N LEU A 153 -23.93 -0.91 9.29
CA LEU A 153 -22.60 -1.43 8.96
C LEU A 153 -22.07 -0.85 7.63
N MET A 154 -22.92 -0.12 6.86
CA MET A 154 -22.57 0.45 5.55
C MET A 154 -21.82 1.79 5.71
N ASP A 155 -20.77 1.77 6.52
CA ASP A 155 -19.91 2.89 6.84
C ASP A 155 -18.63 2.91 5.95
N GLU A 156 -17.73 3.86 6.20
CA GLU A 156 -16.45 3.99 5.51
C GLU A 156 -15.64 2.68 5.54
N GLN A 157 -15.61 1.99 6.69
CA GLN A 157 -14.86 0.75 6.84
C GLN A 157 -15.43 -0.39 5.99
N PHE A 158 -16.77 -0.45 5.86
CA PHE A 158 -17.44 -1.40 4.97
C PHE A 158 -17.07 -1.14 3.52
N PHE A 159 -17.13 0.10 3.07
CA PHE A 159 -16.79 0.46 1.68
C PHE A 159 -15.31 0.24 1.38
N ALA A 160 -14.40 0.53 2.33
CA ALA A 160 -12.98 0.24 2.19
C ALA A 160 -12.70 -1.27 2.08
N LEU A 161 -13.35 -2.09 2.93
CA LEU A 161 -13.25 -3.54 2.87
C LEU A 161 -13.80 -4.08 1.55
N PHE A 162 -14.98 -3.61 1.13
CA PHE A 162 -15.63 -4.01 -0.11
C PHE A 162 -14.75 -3.70 -1.32
N SER A 163 -14.20 -2.48 -1.41
CA SER A 163 -13.30 -2.06 -2.50
C SER A 163 -12.05 -2.92 -2.57
N ARG A 164 -11.43 -3.23 -1.44
CA ARG A 164 -10.25 -4.11 -1.37
C ARG A 164 -10.55 -5.52 -1.85
N LEU A 165 -11.70 -6.09 -1.46
CA LEU A 165 -12.12 -7.42 -1.92
C LEU A 165 -12.42 -7.42 -3.43
N ALA A 166 -13.03 -6.36 -3.95
CA ALA A 166 -13.29 -6.20 -5.38
C ALA A 166 -11.98 -6.12 -6.19
N GLN A 167 -11.01 -5.34 -5.72
CA GLN A 167 -9.69 -5.24 -6.34
C GLN A 167 -8.95 -6.59 -6.32
N ASN A 168 -9.00 -7.31 -5.19
CA ASN A 168 -8.38 -8.64 -5.09
C ASN A 168 -9.03 -9.65 -6.04
N ALA A 169 -10.35 -9.64 -6.18
CA ALA A 169 -11.06 -10.51 -7.12
C ALA A 169 -10.66 -10.22 -8.57
N ALA A 170 -10.53 -8.94 -8.94
CA ALA A 170 -10.08 -8.53 -10.26
C ALA A 170 -8.62 -8.94 -10.52
N ALA A 171 -7.71 -8.69 -9.57
CA ALA A 171 -6.29 -9.02 -9.69
C ALA A 171 -6.04 -10.54 -9.73
N SER A 172 -6.89 -11.34 -9.07
CA SER A 172 -6.81 -12.81 -9.07
C SER A 172 -7.52 -13.48 -10.26
N GLY A 173 -8.00 -12.71 -11.25
CA GLY A 173 -8.68 -13.24 -12.42
C GLY A 173 -10.06 -13.86 -12.14
N GLN A 174 -10.68 -13.56 -10.98
CA GLN A 174 -12.01 -14.04 -10.60
C GLN A 174 -13.10 -13.15 -11.24
N GLU A 175 -13.10 -13.07 -12.57
CA GLU A 175 -14.00 -12.19 -13.33
C GLU A 175 -15.49 -12.23 -12.92
N PRO A 176 -16.11 -13.41 -12.68
CA PRO A 176 -17.52 -13.44 -12.30
C PRO A 176 -17.79 -12.72 -10.98
N ILE A 177 -16.89 -12.87 -10.00
CA ILE A 177 -16.98 -12.20 -8.68
C ILE A 177 -16.74 -10.71 -8.86
N ALA A 178 -15.71 -10.31 -9.60
CA ALA A 178 -15.39 -8.92 -9.86
C ALA A 178 -16.58 -8.18 -10.54
N ARG A 179 -17.22 -8.79 -11.54
CA ARG A 179 -18.44 -8.24 -12.20
C ARG A 179 -19.61 -8.12 -11.22
N ALA A 180 -19.87 -9.15 -10.41
CA ALA A 180 -20.92 -9.10 -9.40
C ALA A 180 -20.66 -7.97 -8.38
N MET A 181 -19.41 -7.78 -7.95
CA MET A 181 -19.04 -6.70 -7.04
C MET A 181 -19.25 -5.31 -7.64
N VAL A 182 -18.99 -5.12 -8.94
CA VAL A 182 -19.29 -3.84 -9.62
C VAL A 182 -20.78 -3.53 -9.58
N GLU A 183 -21.66 -4.50 -9.83
CA GLU A 183 -23.12 -4.29 -9.77
C GLU A 183 -23.60 -4.04 -8.34
N ILE A 184 -23.05 -4.74 -7.35
CA ILE A 184 -23.34 -4.48 -5.93
C ILE A 184 -22.88 -3.07 -5.52
N GLN A 185 -21.69 -2.64 -5.98
CA GLN A 185 -21.18 -1.30 -5.70
C GLN A 185 -22.11 -0.21 -6.20
N LYS A 186 -22.62 -0.34 -7.41
CA LYS A 186 -23.60 0.61 -7.96
C LYS A 186 -24.82 0.73 -7.04
N GLN A 187 -25.35 -0.40 -6.58
CA GLN A 187 -26.52 -0.45 -5.72
C GLN A 187 -26.20 0.16 -4.33
N LEU A 188 -25.04 -0.14 -3.74
CA LEU A 188 -24.58 0.45 -2.48
C LEU A 188 -24.43 1.98 -2.56
N LEU A 189 -23.91 2.50 -3.69
CA LEU A 189 -23.77 3.94 -3.93
C LEU A 189 -25.13 4.66 -4.01
N GLU A 190 -26.20 3.98 -4.40
CA GLU A 190 -27.53 4.56 -4.54
C GLU A 190 -28.38 4.38 -3.29
N GLU A 191 -28.27 3.24 -2.61
CA GLU A 191 -29.20 2.88 -1.52
C GLU A 191 -28.69 3.25 -0.12
N THR A 192 -27.37 3.51 0.05
CA THR A 192 -26.80 3.88 1.35
C THR A 192 -26.52 5.38 1.44
N GLU A 193 -26.52 5.92 2.66
CA GLU A 193 -26.18 7.33 2.90
C GLU A 193 -24.70 7.60 2.55
N PHE A 194 -23.81 6.79 3.10
CA PHE A 194 -22.36 6.91 2.80
C PHE A 194 -22.07 6.73 1.31
N GLY A 195 -22.76 5.79 0.65
CA GLY A 195 -22.63 5.58 -0.79
C GLY A 195 -23.03 6.81 -1.61
N ARG A 196 -24.16 7.45 -1.28
CA ARG A 196 -24.57 8.70 -1.94
C ARG A 196 -23.57 9.83 -1.74
N GLN A 197 -23.05 10.00 -0.51
CA GLN A 197 -22.02 10.99 -0.20
C GLN A 197 -20.73 10.71 -0.98
N LEU A 198 -20.32 9.44 -1.09
CA LEU A 198 -19.15 9.04 -1.88
C LEU A 198 -19.35 9.35 -3.37
N LYS A 199 -20.54 9.00 -3.93
CA LYS A 199 -20.89 9.29 -5.32
C LYS A 199 -20.88 10.80 -5.61
N GLU A 200 -21.42 11.61 -4.70
CA GLU A 200 -21.37 13.07 -4.79
C GLU A 200 -19.94 13.59 -4.76
N THR A 201 -19.12 13.11 -3.82
CA THR A 201 -17.72 13.50 -3.69
C THR A 201 -16.92 13.19 -4.95
N VAL A 202 -17.09 11.98 -5.52
CA VAL A 202 -16.45 11.58 -6.78
C VAL A 202 -16.91 12.46 -7.94
N GLY A 203 -18.22 12.69 -8.07
CA GLY A 203 -18.78 13.55 -9.12
C GLY A 203 -18.28 15.00 -9.03
N GLU A 204 -18.16 15.54 -7.80
CA GLU A 204 -17.61 16.87 -7.58
C GLU A 204 -16.10 16.93 -7.88
N MET A 205 -15.36 15.88 -7.58
CA MET A 205 -13.93 15.77 -7.92
C MET A 205 -13.72 15.71 -9.44
N GLU A 206 -14.48 14.88 -10.16
CA GLU A 206 -14.43 14.78 -11.61
C GLU A 206 -14.77 16.12 -12.27
N ALA A 207 -15.82 16.80 -11.81
CA ALA A 207 -16.22 18.09 -12.34
C ALA A 207 -15.19 19.19 -12.03
N ALA A 208 -14.56 19.17 -10.83
CA ALA A 208 -13.46 20.08 -10.50
C ALA A 208 -12.24 19.83 -11.37
N THR A 209 -11.87 18.56 -11.57
CA THR A 209 -10.77 18.17 -12.47
C THR A 209 -11.00 18.69 -13.89
N LYS A 210 -12.21 18.49 -14.42
CA LYS A 210 -12.59 18.99 -15.75
C LYS A 210 -12.46 20.51 -15.84
N SER A 211 -12.99 21.26 -14.86
CA SER A 211 -12.91 22.74 -14.84
C SER A 211 -11.46 23.22 -14.81
N LEU A 212 -10.58 22.57 -14.07
CA LEU A 212 -9.15 22.91 -14.01
C LEU A 212 -8.43 22.56 -15.31
N GLN A 213 -8.76 21.44 -15.96
CA GLN A 213 -8.21 21.03 -17.25
C GLN A 213 -8.63 21.97 -18.39
N GLU A 214 -9.90 22.40 -18.43
CA GLU A 214 -10.43 23.38 -19.40
C GLU A 214 -9.75 24.75 -19.28
N ALA A 215 -9.26 25.09 -18.08
CA ALA A 215 -8.46 26.29 -17.87
C ALA A 215 -7.09 26.23 -18.57
N GLY A 216 -6.62 25.06 -18.98
CA GLY A 216 -5.44 24.82 -19.83
C GLY A 216 -4.09 24.88 -19.11
N GLN A 217 -3.02 24.68 -19.91
CA GLN A 217 -1.64 24.85 -19.43
C GLN A 217 -1.40 26.32 -19.09
N GLY A 218 -1.01 26.60 -17.83
CA GLY A 218 -0.80 27.97 -17.33
C GLY A 218 -1.95 28.47 -16.47
N LEU A 219 -2.51 27.60 -15.61
CA LEU A 219 -3.47 27.98 -14.59
C LEU A 219 -2.85 29.03 -13.65
N THR A 220 -3.17 30.31 -13.88
CA THR A 220 -2.72 31.41 -13.01
C THR A 220 -3.58 31.46 -11.74
N ARG A 221 -3.09 32.15 -10.71
CA ARG A 221 -3.85 32.35 -9.45
C ARG A 221 -5.16 33.07 -9.68
N GLU A 222 -5.19 34.05 -10.58
CA GLU A 222 -6.38 34.82 -10.95
C GLU A 222 -7.44 33.88 -11.54
N LYS A 223 -7.02 33.01 -12.48
CA LYS A 223 -7.94 32.08 -13.15
C LYS A 223 -8.43 30.99 -12.21
N LEU A 224 -7.53 30.49 -11.33
CA LEU A 224 -7.93 29.58 -10.25
C LEU A 224 -8.96 30.23 -9.33
N LEU A 225 -8.75 31.49 -8.93
CA LEU A 225 -9.67 32.24 -8.10
C LEU A 225 -11.05 32.42 -8.77
N GLU A 226 -11.10 32.69 -10.05
CA GLU A 226 -12.35 32.80 -10.81
C GLU A 226 -13.13 31.48 -10.78
N ILE A 227 -12.47 30.36 -11.08
CA ILE A 227 -13.09 29.02 -11.02
C ILE A 227 -13.59 28.69 -9.61
N VAL A 228 -12.83 29.03 -8.58
CA VAL A 228 -13.18 28.79 -7.18
C VAL A 228 -14.39 29.64 -6.75
N ILE A 229 -14.45 30.90 -7.17
CA ILE A 229 -15.59 31.79 -6.85
C ILE A 229 -16.90 31.32 -7.50
N GLU A 230 -16.84 30.72 -8.67
CA GLU A 230 -17.98 30.17 -9.39
C GLU A 230 -18.41 28.78 -8.88
N SER A 231 -17.80 28.30 -7.81
CA SER A 231 -18.09 26.97 -7.25
C SER A 231 -19.56 26.87 -6.80
N PRO A 232 -20.29 25.83 -7.25
CA PRO A 232 -21.71 25.66 -6.91
C PRO A 232 -21.94 25.12 -5.50
N SER A 233 -20.94 24.49 -4.87
CA SER A 233 -21.09 23.77 -3.60
C SER A 233 -19.80 23.75 -2.77
N ASP A 234 -19.95 23.50 -1.46
CA ASP A 234 -18.81 23.29 -0.57
C ASP A 234 -18.00 22.03 -0.93
N ALA A 235 -18.66 20.99 -1.44
CA ALA A 235 -18.00 19.78 -1.92
C ALA A 235 -17.10 20.09 -3.13
N ARG A 236 -17.55 20.96 -4.06
CA ARG A 236 -16.75 21.44 -5.17
C ARG A 236 -15.56 22.30 -4.68
N LEU A 237 -15.75 23.15 -3.68
CA LEU A 237 -14.65 23.91 -3.06
C LEU A 237 -13.61 23.00 -2.44
N ARG A 238 -14.01 21.96 -1.71
CA ARG A 238 -13.10 20.93 -1.17
C ARG A 238 -12.34 20.22 -2.30
N ALA A 239 -13.01 19.88 -3.40
CA ALA A 239 -12.36 19.26 -4.55
C ALA A 239 -11.30 20.17 -5.18
N TYR A 240 -11.55 21.48 -5.33
CA TYR A 240 -10.55 22.43 -5.80
C TYR A 240 -9.37 22.55 -4.85
N VAL A 241 -9.61 22.58 -3.53
CA VAL A 241 -8.50 22.56 -2.54
C VAL A 241 -7.67 21.31 -2.68
N SER A 242 -8.28 20.14 -2.82
CA SER A 242 -7.56 18.86 -2.97
C SER A 242 -6.71 18.81 -4.24
N LEU A 243 -7.21 19.36 -5.36
CA LEU A 243 -6.54 19.28 -6.66
C LEU A 243 -5.53 20.41 -6.89
N ALA A 244 -5.77 21.59 -6.34
CA ALA A 244 -4.99 22.79 -6.63
C ALA A 244 -4.45 23.51 -5.38
N ARG A 245 -4.25 22.77 -4.26
CA ARG A 245 -3.75 23.34 -2.99
C ARG A 245 -2.48 24.17 -3.19
N GLY A 246 -1.55 23.71 -4.01
CA GLY A 246 -0.29 24.42 -4.29
C GLY A 246 -0.45 25.79 -4.95
N GLY A 247 -1.57 26.01 -5.64
CA GLY A 247 -1.92 27.31 -6.24
C GLY A 247 -2.64 28.27 -5.28
N MET A 248 -3.08 27.78 -4.13
CA MET A 248 -3.82 28.55 -3.11
C MET A 248 -2.87 29.03 -2.02
N ASP A 249 -1.88 29.83 -2.42
CA ASP A 249 -0.88 30.45 -1.55
C ASP A 249 -1.32 31.81 -1.02
N TYR A 250 -0.40 32.53 -0.34
CA TYR A 250 -0.65 33.87 0.19
C TYR A 250 -1.15 34.84 -0.89
N GLN A 251 -0.60 34.80 -2.11
CA GLN A 251 -1.01 35.69 -3.19
C GLN A 251 -2.43 35.40 -3.68
N PHE A 252 -2.84 34.13 -3.72
CA PHE A 252 -4.22 33.75 -4.03
C PHE A 252 -5.22 34.36 -3.01
N PHE A 253 -4.93 34.26 -1.71
CA PHE A 253 -5.78 34.83 -0.69
C PHE A 253 -5.75 36.37 -0.66
N GLN A 254 -4.63 36.98 -1.08
CA GLN A 254 -4.56 38.43 -1.28
C GLN A 254 -5.50 38.87 -2.42
N LEU A 255 -5.48 38.19 -3.57
CA LEU A 255 -6.38 38.46 -4.69
C LEU A 255 -7.87 38.30 -4.28
N LEU A 256 -8.18 37.27 -3.49
CA LEU A 256 -9.52 37.08 -2.95
C LEU A 256 -9.91 38.25 -2.03
N THR A 257 -9.00 38.72 -1.19
CA THR A 257 -9.24 39.87 -0.30
C THR A 257 -9.49 41.15 -1.09
N GLU A 258 -8.74 41.41 -2.15
CA GLU A 258 -8.97 42.55 -3.05
C GLU A 258 -10.34 42.49 -3.75
N LYS A 259 -10.78 41.27 -4.14
CA LYS A 259 -12.14 41.09 -4.70
C LYS A 259 -13.23 41.36 -3.65
N ILE A 260 -13.03 40.95 -2.39
CA ILE A 260 -13.95 41.22 -1.28
C ILE A 260 -14.07 42.73 -1.01
N GLU A 261 -12.93 43.47 -1.04
CA GLU A 261 -12.92 44.91 -0.81
C GLU A 261 -13.66 45.68 -1.90
N LYS A 262 -13.62 45.21 -3.15
CA LYS A 262 -14.31 45.79 -4.31
C LYS A 262 -15.79 45.40 -4.37
N ALA A 263 -16.23 44.37 -3.64
CA ALA A 263 -17.60 43.91 -3.60
C ALA A 263 -18.42 44.66 -2.55
N SER A 264 -19.73 44.67 -2.72
CA SER A 264 -20.68 45.30 -1.80
C SER A 264 -21.92 44.42 -1.57
N GLY A 265 -22.61 44.64 -0.47
CA GLY A 265 -23.86 43.94 -0.15
C GLY A 265 -23.70 42.43 -0.06
N ASP A 266 -24.67 41.72 -0.59
CA ASP A 266 -24.71 40.24 -0.54
C ASP A 266 -23.51 39.56 -1.19
N GLN A 267 -22.91 40.16 -2.23
CA GLN A 267 -21.75 39.62 -2.91
C GLN A 267 -20.51 39.62 -1.99
N LYS A 268 -20.33 40.68 -1.21
CA LYS A 268 -19.25 40.79 -0.23
C LYS A 268 -19.37 39.70 0.83
N SER A 269 -20.59 39.57 1.41
CA SER A 269 -20.83 38.55 2.43
C SER A 269 -20.64 37.13 1.93
N LYS A 270 -20.99 36.82 0.67
CA LYS A 270 -20.75 35.51 0.07
C LYS A 270 -19.25 35.22 -0.09
N LEU A 271 -18.47 36.20 -0.57
CA LEU A 271 -17.01 36.04 -0.74
C LEU A 271 -16.28 35.92 0.59
N GLU A 272 -16.74 36.67 1.63
CA GLU A 272 -16.19 36.52 2.99
C GLU A 272 -16.47 35.12 3.56
N ALA A 273 -17.70 34.62 3.45
CA ALA A 273 -18.04 33.26 3.88
C ALA A 273 -17.25 32.19 3.10
N MET A 274 -17.04 32.38 1.80
CA MET A 274 -16.22 31.49 0.98
C MET A 274 -14.75 31.51 1.43
N ARG A 275 -14.17 32.68 1.72
CA ARG A 275 -12.80 32.80 2.25
C ARG A 275 -12.63 32.00 3.55
N GLU A 276 -13.55 32.14 4.49
CA GLU A 276 -13.51 31.37 5.74
C GLU A 276 -13.53 29.86 5.49
N LYS A 277 -14.39 29.38 4.59
CA LYS A 277 -14.45 27.97 4.20
C LYS A 277 -13.14 27.51 3.56
N LEU A 278 -12.61 28.28 2.61
CA LEU A 278 -11.35 27.95 1.95
C LEU A 278 -10.19 27.89 2.94
N LEU A 279 -10.10 28.84 3.87
CA LEU A 279 -9.08 28.82 4.92
C LEU A 279 -9.21 27.58 5.80
N GLY A 280 -10.44 27.19 6.17
CA GLY A 280 -10.69 25.96 6.91
C GLY A 280 -10.28 24.71 6.13
N PHE A 281 -10.65 24.60 4.85
CA PHE A 281 -10.33 23.45 4.01
C PHE A 281 -8.82 23.34 3.71
N THR A 282 -8.16 24.48 3.47
CA THR A 282 -6.70 24.49 3.26
C THR A 282 -5.94 24.11 4.53
N ASP A 283 -6.34 24.59 5.71
CA ASP A 283 -5.74 24.22 6.99
C ASP A 283 -5.93 22.73 7.30
N GLU A 284 -7.14 22.19 7.04
CA GLU A 284 -7.41 20.76 7.18
C GLU A 284 -6.51 19.91 6.26
N MET A 285 -6.39 20.31 5.00
CA MET A 285 -5.54 19.64 4.01
C MET A 285 -4.06 19.70 4.38
N ASP A 286 -3.58 20.86 4.80
CA ASP A 286 -2.19 21.05 5.23
C ASP A 286 -1.85 20.17 6.43
N LYS A 287 -2.72 20.08 7.44
CA LYS A 287 -2.55 19.18 8.58
C LYS A 287 -2.51 17.71 8.17
N GLN A 288 -3.35 17.32 7.21
CA GLN A 288 -3.32 15.94 6.68
C GLN A 288 -2.01 15.65 5.93
N LEU A 289 -1.55 16.59 5.11
CA LEU A 289 -0.29 16.48 4.39
C LEU A 289 0.91 16.41 5.35
N GLU A 290 0.94 17.29 6.37
CA GLU A 290 1.98 17.27 7.42
C GLU A 290 2.00 15.93 8.18
N ALA A 291 0.83 15.41 8.55
CA ALA A 291 0.73 14.14 9.24
C ALA A 291 1.24 12.98 8.38
N ARG A 292 0.87 12.93 7.09
CA ARG A 292 1.35 11.92 6.13
C ARG A 292 2.86 12.03 5.92
N PHE A 293 3.37 13.24 5.74
CA PHE A 293 4.79 13.48 5.58
C PHE A 293 5.59 13.04 6.81
N LYS A 294 5.09 13.37 8.00
CA LYS A 294 5.70 12.93 9.27
C LYS A 294 5.71 11.40 9.40
N GLN A 295 4.60 10.73 9.08
CA GLN A 295 4.55 9.26 9.09
C GLN A 295 5.55 8.65 8.10
N ALA A 296 5.67 9.21 6.90
CA ALA A 296 6.66 8.80 5.92
C ALA A 296 8.09 9.01 6.44
N GLN A 297 8.36 10.16 7.05
CA GLN A 297 9.66 10.47 7.64
C GLN A 297 10.01 9.51 8.78
N ASP A 298 9.08 9.23 9.69
CA ASP A 298 9.28 8.30 10.80
C ASP A 298 9.59 6.89 10.28
N LEU A 299 8.93 6.44 9.20
CA LEU A 299 9.21 5.16 8.54
C LEU A 299 10.63 5.13 7.96
N VAL A 300 11.02 6.18 7.21
CA VAL A 300 12.37 6.27 6.62
C VAL A 300 13.44 6.27 7.69
N GLU A 301 13.30 7.07 8.75
CA GLU A 301 14.28 7.10 9.85
C GLU A 301 14.37 5.75 10.57
N LYS A 302 13.25 5.07 10.77
CA LYS A 302 13.21 3.71 11.32
C LYS A 302 14.01 2.73 10.47
N ILE A 303 13.86 2.78 9.15
CA ILE A 303 14.60 1.93 8.20
C ILE A 303 16.10 2.29 8.24
N LEU A 304 16.46 3.58 8.21
CA LEU A 304 17.85 4.04 8.23
C LEU A 304 18.58 3.74 9.54
N SER A 305 17.85 3.54 10.64
CA SER A 305 18.41 3.17 11.95
C SER A 305 18.83 1.71 12.02
N GLN A 306 18.43 0.86 11.06
CA GLN A 306 18.81 -0.54 11.02
C GLN A 306 20.23 -0.72 10.43
N ASP A 307 20.89 -1.82 10.82
CA ASP A 307 22.21 -2.18 10.30
C ASP A 307 22.11 -2.60 8.83
N ASP A 308 21.09 -3.39 8.48
CA ASP A 308 20.79 -3.84 7.12
C ASP A 308 19.61 -3.05 6.55
N VAL A 309 19.91 -1.93 5.93
CA VAL A 309 18.90 -1.04 5.30
C VAL A 309 18.20 -1.72 4.13
N VAL A 310 18.87 -2.58 3.36
CA VAL A 310 18.30 -3.28 2.22
C VAL A 310 17.17 -4.19 2.69
N LYS A 311 17.45 -5.06 3.65
CA LYS A 311 16.46 -5.95 4.24
C LYS A 311 15.35 -5.18 4.92
N ALA A 312 15.66 -4.13 5.70
CA ALA A 312 14.66 -3.31 6.36
C ALA A 312 13.72 -2.61 5.37
N THR A 313 14.22 -2.18 4.19
CA THR A 313 13.39 -1.60 3.14
C THR A 313 12.49 -2.65 2.51
N GLN A 314 13.02 -3.84 2.18
CA GLN A 314 12.24 -4.96 1.64
C GLN A 314 11.11 -5.40 2.58
N ASP A 315 11.41 -5.53 3.87
CA ASP A 315 10.43 -5.91 4.90
C ASP A 315 9.29 -4.87 5.06
N ASN A 316 9.53 -3.60 4.70
CA ASN A 316 8.54 -2.52 4.77
C ASN A 316 7.99 -2.08 3.40
N ILE A 317 8.25 -2.81 2.32
CA ILE A 317 7.90 -2.41 0.95
C ILE A 317 6.40 -2.13 0.76
N GLN A 318 5.53 -2.86 1.44
CA GLN A 318 4.09 -2.65 1.39
C GLN A 318 3.61 -1.36 2.06
N ASN A 319 4.45 -0.75 2.92
CA ASN A 319 4.17 0.52 3.60
C ASN A 319 4.76 1.72 2.85
N VAL A 320 5.43 1.48 1.72
CA VAL A 320 6.03 2.54 0.91
C VAL A 320 4.93 3.19 0.06
N THR A 321 4.69 4.45 0.35
CA THR A 321 3.81 5.33 -0.43
C THR A 321 4.62 6.33 -1.22
N GLN A 322 3.98 7.13 -2.10
CA GLN A 322 4.65 8.22 -2.79
C GLN A 322 5.28 9.22 -1.81
N ASP A 323 4.63 9.50 -0.67
CA ASP A 323 5.18 10.38 0.36
C ASP A 323 6.52 9.85 0.92
N VAL A 324 6.67 8.54 1.05
CA VAL A 324 7.95 7.91 1.48
C VAL A 324 9.04 8.13 0.44
N VAL A 325 8.71 7.96 -0.85
CA VAL A 325 9.65 8.20 -1.96
C VAL A 325 10.10 9.68 -1.98
N ASP A 326 9.15 10.60 -1.79
CA ASP A 326 9.42 12.03 -1.76
C ASP A 326 10.32 12.41 -0.57
N VAL A 327 10.06 11.84 0.61
CA VAL A 327 10.92 12.01 1.80
C VAL A 327 12.32 11.48 1.55
N VAL A 328 12.48 10.28 0.97
CA VAL A 328 13.79 9.70 0.65
C VAL A 328 14.57 10.63 -0.28
N ASN A 329 13.93 11.13 -1.34
CA ASN A 329 14.55 12.07 -2.28
C ASN A 329 14.93 13.39 -1.62
N GLN A 330 14.11 13.90 -0.71
CA GLN A 330 14.42 15.11 0.06
C GLN A 330 15.60 14.90 1.00
N LEU A 331 15.61 13.80 1.76
CA LEU A 331 16.70 13.47 2.68
C LEU A 331 18.01 13.20 1.93
N LEU A 332 17.96 12.62 0.73
CA LEU A 332 19.12 12.40 -0.12
C LEU A 332 19.75 13.73 -0.53
N ARG A 333 18.92 14.72 -0.96
CA ARG A 333 19.39 16.08 -1.26
C ARG A 333 20.03 16.75 -0.04
N GLN A 334 19.37 16.68 1.12
CA GLN A 334 19.90 17.25 2.36
C GLN A 334 21.22 16.59 2.79
N ALA A 335 21.33 15.28 2.67
CA ALA A 335 22.57 14.55 3.00
C ALA A 335 23.71 14.95 2.05
N SER A 336 23.42 15.16 0.77
CA SER A 336 24.38 15.66 -0.23
C SER A 336 24.87 17.07 0.10
N GLU A 337 23.95 17.99 0.41
CA GLU A 337 24.29 19.38 0.81
C GLU A 337 25.16 19.45 2.07
N LYS A 338 24.92 18.53 3.02
CA LYS A 338 25.68 18.43 4.27
C LYS A 338 26.94 17.56 4.16
N ASN A 339 27.23 16.96 3.01
CA ASN A 339 28.31 16.01 2.77
C ASN A 339 28.26 14.79 3.73
N ASP A 340 27.05 14.36 4.12
CA ASP A 340 26.85 13.17 4.95
C ASP A 340 26.84 11.90 4.09
N TYR A 341 28.05 11.47 3.73
CA TYR A 341 28.26 10.30 2.86
C TYR A 341 27.72 9.01 3.45
N THR A 342 27.71 8.86 4.78
CA THR A 342 27.20 7.67 5.46
C THR A 342 25.69 7.57 5.26
N ARG A 343 24.98 8.66 5.54
CA ARG A 343 23.52 8.74 5.38
C ARG A 343 23.13 8.63 3.90
N MET A 344 23.89 9.29 3.02
CA MET A 344 23.68 9.23 1.57
C MET A 344 23.79 7.80 1.05
N GLY A 345 24.82 7.03 1.48
CA GLY A 345 24.98 5.63 1.09
C GLY A 345 23.82 4.73 1.56
N LYS A 346 23.28 4.97 2.77
CA LYS A 346 22.09 4.25 3.25
C LYS A 346 20.83 4.59 2.45
N LEU A 347 20.61 5.88 2.15
CA LEU A 347 19.48 6.34 1.34
C LEU A 347 19.56 5.83 -0.10
N GLN A 348 20.74 5.78 -0.70
CA GLN A 348 20.94 5.21 -2.04
C GLN A 348 20.59 3.72 -2.11
N LYS A 349 20.96 2.94 -1.08
CA LYS A 349 20.54 1.53 -0.98
C LYS A 349 19.01 1.40 -0.88
N MET A 350 18.37 2.28 -0.14
CA MET A 350 16.91 2.32 -0.04
C MET A 350 16.28 2.64 -1.41
N VAL A 351 16.78 3.67 -2.11
CA VAL A 351 16.30 4.03 -3.46
C VAL A 351 16.42 2.84 -4.42
N GLU A 352 17.54 2.11 -4.39
CA GLU A 352 17.75 0.95 -5.25
C GLU A 352 16.72 -0.16 -5.00
N VAL A 353 16.44 -0.48 -3.72
CA VAL A 353 15.40 -1.46 -3.36
C VAL A 353 14.01 -0.99 -3.83
N LEU A 354 13.69 0.31 -3.66
CA LEU A 354 12.42 0.87 -4.10
C LEU A 354 12.28 0.82 -5.63
N ARG A 355 13.35 1.13 -6.35
CA ARG A 355 13.41 1.03 -7.81
C ARG A 355 13.14 -0.40 -8.28
N GLN A 356 13.84 -1.38 -7.72
CA GLN A 356 13.65 -2.80 -8.03
C GLN A 356 12.22 -3.26 -7.75
N ALA A 357 11.65 -2.87 -6.61
CA ALA A 357 10.28 -3.25 -6.26
C ALA A 357 9.21 -2.58 -7.13
N SER A 358 9.51 -1.42 -7.73
CA SER A 358 8.60 -0.69 -8.61
C SER A 358 8.76 -1.04 -10.08
N THR A 359 9.86 -1.71 -10.44
CA THR A 359 10.16 -2.09 -11.83
C THR A 359 9.44 -3.41 -12.15
N PRO A 360 8.55 -3.45 -13.17
CA PRO A 360 7.95 -4.69 -13.62
C PRO A 360 9.03 -5.73 -14.00
N PRO A 361 8.82 -7.03 -13.75
CA PRO A 361 9.80 -8.07 -14.08
C PRO A 361 10.22 -8.05 -15.55
N GLU A 362 9.30 -7.67 -16.44
CA GLU A 362 9.55 -7.54 -17.87
C GLU A 362 10.55 -6.42 -18.20
N VAL A 363 10.47 -5.29 -17.46
CA VAL A 363 11.40 -4.16 -17.63
C VAL A 363 12.77 -4.52 -17.10
N GLU A 364 12.84 -5.12 -15.92
CA GLU A 364 14.10 -5.62 -15.34
C GLU A 364 14.78 -6.62 -16.28
N PHE A 365 14.00 -7.51 -16.88
CA PHE A 365 14.52 -8.47 -17.85
C PHE A 365 15.05 -7.76 -19.10
N VAL A 366 14.39 -6.72 -19.61
CA VAL A 366 14.89 -5.91 -20.73
C VAL A 366 16.21 -5.21 -20.36
N GLU A 367 16.32 -4.65 -19.14
CA GLU A 367 17.57 -4.05 -18.66
C GLU A 367 18.73 -5.08 -18.69
N HIS A 368 18.52 -6.29 -18.23
CA HIS A 368 19.51 -7.37 -18.31
C HIS A 368 19.86 -7.74 -19.76
N LEU A 369 18.87 -7.77 -20.66
CA LEU A 369 19.12 -8.05 -22.07
C LEU A 369 19.97 -6.96 -22.76
N LEU A 370 19.89 -5.70 -22.29
CA LEU A 370 20.72 -4.60 -22.78
C LEU A 370 22.21 -4.75 -22.42
N GLU A 371 22.52 -5.54 -21.39
CA GLU A 371 23.90 -5.84 -20.96
C GLU A 371 24.54 -6.98 -21.77
N ALA A 372 23.75 -7.69 -22.59
CA ALA A 372 24.25 -8.81 -23.38
C ALA A 372 25.33 -8.34 -24.38
N PRO A 373 26.50 -9.01 -24.44
CA PRO A 373 27.61 -8.61 -25.29
C PRO A 373 27.34 -8.84 -26.78
N ASP A 374 26.52 -9.84 -27.13
CA ASP A 374 26.21 -10.21 -28.50
C ASP A 374 24.86 -10.93 -28.65
N ALA A 375 24.47 -11.24 -29.90
CA ALA A 375 23.21 -11.89 -30.24
C ALA A 375 23.10 -13.34 -29.69
N ALA A 376 24.23 -14.05 -29.55
CA ALA A 376 24.24 -15.40 -29.02
C ALA A 376 23.93 -15.40 -27.51
N ALA A 377 24.52 -14.46 -26.77
CA ALA A 377 24.22 -14.24 -25.37
C ALA A 377 22.76 -13.84 -25.16
N LEU A 378 22.19 -12.97 -26.02
CA LEU A 378 20.77 -12.61 -26.00
C LEU A 378 19.88 -13.85 -26.18
N GLU A 379 20.14 -14.71 -27.18
CA GLU A 379 19.35 -15.92 -27.39
C GLU A 379 19.46 -16.88 -26.20
N GLN A 380 20.63 -16.98 -25.58
CA GLN A 380 20.82 -17.80 -24.39
C GLN A 380 20.05 -17.25 -23.17
N MET A 381 20.04 -15.92 -22.95
CA MET A 381 19.30 -15.28 -21.87
C MET A 381 17.78 -15.44 -22.06
N LEU A 382 17.27 -15.27 -23.29
CA LEU A 382 15.86 -15.52 -23.61
C LEU A 382 15.48 -16.99 -23.39
N SER A 383 16.34 -17.93 -23.78
CA SER A 383 16.11 -19.37 -23.57
C SER A 383 16.09 -19.76 -22.09
N ALA A 384 16.96 -19.16 -21.28
CA ALA A 384 17.02 -19.38 -19.83
C ALA A 384 15.79 -18.85 -19.10
N ASN A 385 15.16 -17.81 -19.64
CA ASN A 385 13.99 -17.12 -19.06
C ASN A 385 12.76 -17.21 -19.95
N LYS A 386 12.57 -18.34 -20.61
CA LYS A 386 11.49 -18.55 -21.58
C LYS A 386 10.08 -18.23 -21.07
N ASP A 387 9.84 -18.42 -19.77
CA ASP A 387 8.54 -18.19 -19.14
C ASP A 387 8.23 -16.68 -18.98
N LEU A 388 9.26 -15.83 -19.02
CA LEU A 388 9.12 -14.36 -19.03
C LEU A 388 8.89 -13.82 -20.45
N VAL A 389 9.22 -14.58 -21.50
CA VAL A 389 9.06 -14.14 -22.90
C VAL A 389 7.62 -14.43 -23.37
N ASN A 390 6.69 -13.68 -22.80
CA ASN A 390 5.26 -13.75 -23.08
C ASN A 390 4.75 -12.49 -23.81
N ASP A 391 3.46 -12.42 -24.09
CA ASP A 391 2.85 -11.27 -24.78
C ASP A 391 3.03 -9.96 -24.02
N GLN A 392 3.00 -9.99 -22.68
CA GLN A 392 3.21 -8.80 -21.84
C GLN A 392 4.64 -8.28 -21.96
N PHE A 393 5.65 -9.16 -21.91
CA PHE A 393 7.04 -8.79 -22.17
C PHE A 393 7.21 -8.16 -23.57
N MET A 394 6.61 -8.74 -24.60
CA MET A 394 6.67 -8.19 -25.96
C MET A 394 6.03 -6.81 -26.06
N GLN A 395 4.89 -6.58 -25.39
CA GLN A 395 4.25 -5.27 -25.33
C GLN A 395 5.10 -4.25 -24.59
N THR A 396 5.68 -4.63 -23.44
CA THR A 396 6.61 -3.78 -22.66
C THR A 396 7.82 -3.39 -23.50
N LEU A 397 8.42 -4.35 -24.19
CA LEU A 397 9.59 -4.11 -25.05
C LEU A 397 9.27 -3.15 -26.21
N ILE A 398 8.10 -3.31 -26.87
CA ILE A 398 7.61 -2.39 -27.91
C ILE A 398 7.44 -0.97 -27.32
N GLY A 399 6.81 -0.87 -26.16
CA GLY A 399 6.61 0.41 -25.48
C GLY A 399 7.92 1.13 -25.16
N LEU A 400 8.92 0.40 -24.65
CA LEU A 400 10.25 0.93 -24.37
C LEU A 400 10.99 1.38 -25.65
N VAL A 401 10.91 0.59 -26.74
CA VAL A 401 11.48 0.98 -28.04
C VAL A 401 10.87 2.31 -28.49
N GLY A 402 9.54 2.46 -28.47
CA GLY A 402 8.86 3.68 -28.88
C GLY A 402 9.25 4.91 -28.05
N GLN A 403 9.34 4.76 -26.73
CA GLN A 403 9.76 5.85 -25.82
C GLN A 403 11.20 6.31 -26.08
N VAL A 404 12.11 5.36 -26.28
CA VAL A 404 13.53 5.71 -26.53
C VAL A 404 13.73 6.26 -27.95
N GLU A 405 12.99 5.78 -28.95
CA GLU A 405 13.00 6.34 -30.32
C GLU A 405 12.50 7.78 -30.33
N GLU A 406 11.45 8.11 -29.54
CA GLU A 406 10.97 9.49 -29.40
C GLU A 406 12.04 10.40 -28.78
N ALA A 407 12.73 9.95 -27.74
CA ALA A 407 13.84 10.66 -27.11
C ALA A 407 15.04 10.82 -28.05
N ALA A 408 15.34 9.80 -28.87
CA ALA A 408 16.39 9.85 -29.91
C ALA A 408 16.07 10.85 -31.02
N GLY A 409 14.78 10.95 -31.40
CA GLY A 409 14.29 11.93 -32.38
C GLY A 409 14.51 13.39 -31.96
N GLN A 410 14.73 13.64 -30.66
CA GLN A 410 15.10 14.98 -30.14
C GLN A 410 16.60 15.27 -30.18
N GLY A 411 17.39 14.41 -30.83
CA GLY A 411 18.83 14.65 -31.10
C GLY A 411 19.76 14.18 -29.96
N ASN A 412 19.34 13.26 -29.12
CA ASN A 412 20.16 12.65 -28.07
C ASN A 412 20.92 11.42 -28.60
N PRO A 413 22.27 11.46 -28.77
CA PRO A 413 23.06 10.34 -29.32
C PRO A 413 23.06 9.09 -28.43
N GLU A 414 22.97 9.25 -27.11
CA GLU A 414 22.88 8.11 -26.17
C GLU A 414 21.57 7.39 -26.31
N ALA A 415 20.45 8.15 -26.46
CA ALA A 415 19.14 7.57 -26.69
C ALA A 415 19.10 6.78 -28.02
N GLN A 416 19.77 7.29 -29.07
CA GLN A 416 19.86 6.56 -30.34
C GLN A 416 20.57 5.22 -30.19
N ALA A 417 21.70 5.15 -29.46
CA ALA A 417 22.42 3.91 -29.24
C ALA A 417 21.60 2.87 -28.43
N ILE A 418 20.78 3.35 -27.47
CA ILE A 418 19.88 2.50 -26.70
C ILE A 418 18.72 2.02 -27.57
N ALA A 419 18.14 2.90 -28.43
CA ALA A 419 17.07 2.54 -29.36
C ALA A 419 17.51 1.44 -30.32
N ASP A 420 18.72 1.55 -30.89
CA ASP A 420 19.28 0.54 -31.80
C ASP A 420 19.46 -0.80 -31.10
N LYS A 421 19.93 -0.82 -29.85
CA LYS A 421 20.06 -2.04 -29.04
C LYS A 421 18.69 -2.65 -28.74
N LEU A 422 17.71 -1.86 -28.27
CA LEU A 422 16.36 -2.33 -27.99
C LEU A 422 15.66 -2.88 -29.24
N GLY A 423 15.83 -2.20 -30.39
CA GLY A 423 15.32 -2.68 -31.66
C GLY A 423 15.93 -4.04 -32.10
N ASN A 424 17.22 -4.28 -31.80
CA ASN A 424 17.84 -5.57 -32.03
C ASN A 424 17.34 -6.65 -31.08
N ILE A 425 17.19 -6.32 -29.78
CA ILE A 425 16.59 -7.23 -28.78
C ILE A 425 15.18 -7.62 -29.22
N TYR A 426 14.37 -6.67 -29.63
CA TYR A 426 13.00 -6.92 -30.12
C TYR A 426 12.97 -7.91 -31.29
N LYS A 427 13.84 -7.72 -32.30
CA LYS A 427 13.92 -8.63 -33.44
C LYS A 427 14.28 -10.05 -33.05
N ILE A 428 15.23 -10.22 -32.11
CA ILE A 428 15.66 -11.54 -31.62
C ILE A 428 14.57 -12.16 -30.73
N ALA A 429 13.97 -11.40 -29.82
CA ALA A 429 12.89 -11.87 -28.96
C ALA A 429 11.65 -12.26 -29.75
N LEU A 430 11.29 -11.52 -30.82
CA LEU A 430 10.18 -11.85 -31.70
C LEU A 430 10.41 -13.19 -32.42
N LYS A 431 11.63 -13.41 -32.96
CA LYS A 431 11.99 -14.68 -33.58
C LYS A 431 11.94 -15.84 -32.59
N PHE A 432 12.37 -15.59 -31.35
CA PHE A 432 12.37 -16.58 -30.29
C PHE A 432 10.92 -16.95 -29.90
N SER A 433 10.05 -15.96 -29.65
CA SER A 433 8.63 -16.16 -29.34
C SER A 433 7.89 -16.91 -30.45
N MET A 434 8.14 -16.55 -31.73
CA MET A 434 7.55 -17.27 -32.87
C MET A 434 7.97 -18.74 -32.94
N LYS A 435 9.23 -19.05 -32.59
CA LYS A 435 9.71 -20.46 -32.53
C LYS A 435 9.06 -21.23 -31.38
N GLN A 436 8.84 -20.59 -30.22
CA GLN A 436 8.14 -21.21 -29.09
C GLN A 436 6.68 -21.56 -29.43
N ASN A 437 5.98 -20.70 -30.18
CA ASN A 437 4.58 -20.89 -30.52
C ASN A 437 4.34 -21.86 -31.67
N MET A 438 5.41 -22.28 -32.39
CA MET A 438 5.36 -23.23 -33.52
C MET A 438 5.81 -24.68 -33.16
N GLY A 439 6.34 -24.88 -31.94
CA GLY A 439 6.76 -26.19 -31.45
C GLY A 439 5.92 -26.69 -30.31
#